data_c32a788c540200185c3d61dabde03e7b
#
_entry.id   c32a788c540200185c3d61dabde03e7b
#
_cell.length_a   1.000
_cell.length_b   1.000
_cell.length_c   1.000
_cell.angle_alpha   90.00
_cell.angle_beta   90.00
_cell.angle_gamma   90.00
#
_symmetry.space_group_name_H-M   'P 1'
#
loop_
_entity.id
_entity.type
_entity.pdbx_description
1 polymer ?
#
loop_
_entity_poly.entity_id
_entity_poly.type
_entity_poly.pdbx_seq_one_letter_code
_entity_poly.pdbx_strand_id
1 'polypeptide(L)'
;GPLDPAVTKRVQENNISASSVLSGNRNFEGRIHPLVKHNFLASPPLVVAYAIAGSTMLDLTNEPLGNVEGKDIFLKDIWPSQNEIEKIIEETIDPVMFSKAYEDSIQGDDAWKNLETPQGEIYEWQENSTYIKKPPYFESMSMDIPGIKTIQNARALALLGDSVTTDHISPAGNIDPESPAGRYLKDNGVERKDFNSYGSRRGNHEVMMRGTFANIRLRNK
;
A
#
# COMPACT_ATOMS: atom_id res chain seq x y z
N GLY A 1 6.05 1.56 2.88
CA GLY A 1 7.35 1.20 2.28
C GLY A 1 8.21 0.41 3.25
N PRO A 2 9.36 -0.13 2.82
CA PRO A 2 10.25 -0.85 3.71
C PRO A 2 10.79 0.07 4.82
N LEU A 3 10.92 -0.48 6.02
CA LEU A 3 11.66 0.17 7.09
C LEU A 3 13.18 -0.09 6.92
N ASP A 4 13.98 0.82 7.45
CA ASP A 4 15.42 0.58 7.56
C ASP A 4 15.69 -0.74 8.29
N PRO A 5 16.64 -1.58 7.81
CA PRO A 5 16.94 -2.87 8.40
C PRO A 5 17.33 -2.80 9.89
N ALA A 6 18.05 -1.75 10.30
CA ALA A 6 18.42 -1.57 11.71
C ALA A 6 17.20 -1.23 12.58
N VAL A 7 16.27 -0.43 12.06
CA VAL A 7 14.99 -0.13 12.73
C VAL A 7 14.14 -1.39 12.82
N THR A 8 14.02 -2.14 11.73
CA THR A 8 13.31 -3.43 11.69
C THR A 8 13.80 -4.38 12.77
N LYS A 9 15.12 -4.55 12.84
CA LYS A 9 15.77 -5.42 13.83
C LYS A 9 15.46 -4.97 15.27
N ARG A 10 15.62 -3.67 15.55
CA ARG A 10 15.34 -3.12 16.91
C ARG A 10 13.88 -3.30 17.32
N VAL A 11 12.93 -3.07 16.40
CA VAL A 11 11.50 -3.24 16.66
C VAL A 11 11.17 -4.68 17.01
N GLN A 12 11.74 -5.64 16.28
CA GLN A 12 11.51 -7.08 16.51
C GLN A 12 12.17 -7.59 17.78
N GLU A 13 13.47 -7.31 17.97
CA GLU A 13 14.24 -7.83 19.11
C GLU A 13 13.76 -7.30 20.46
N ASN A 14 13.28 -6.03 20.49
CA ASN A 14 12.85 -5.38 21.73
C ASN A 14 11.31 -5.32 21.86
N ASN A 15 10.57 -5.99 20.99
CA ASN A 15 9.10 -5.98 20.98
C ASN A 15 8.49 -4.57 21.08
N ILE A 16 9.07 -3.61 20.35
CA ILE A 16 8.64 -2.21 20.39
C ILE A 16 7.29 -2.06 19.68
N SER A 17 6.37 -1.33 20.31
CA SER A 17 5.12 -0.93 19.66
C SER A 17 5.38 0.27 18.75
N ALA A 18 5.65 -0.01 17.48
CA ALA A 18 5.87 1.04 16.49
C ALA A 18 4.55 1.63 15.99
N SER A 19 4.54 2.95 15.81
CA SER A 19 3.43 3.71 15.21
C SER A 19 3.87 4.38 13.92
N SER A 20 2.93 4.66 13.02
CA SER A 20 3.14 5.54 11.87
C SER A 20 2.20 6.74 11.92
N VAL A 21 2.69 7.89 11.52
CA VAL A 21 1.90 9.10 11.29
C VAL A 21 2.05 9.50 9.84
N LEU A 22 0.95 9.64 9.12
CA LEU A 22 0.92 9.82 7.68
C LEU A 22 0.02 11.00 7.31
N SER A 23 0.36 11.74 6.26
CA SER A 23 -0.48 12.82 5.72
C SER A 23 -1.31 12.42 4.50
N GLY A 24 -1.14 11.20 4.02
CA GLY A 24 -1.88 10.67 2.87
C GLY A 24 -2.81 9.53 3.28
N ASN A 25 -4.01 9.49 2.67
CA ASN A 25 -4.92 8.36 2.86
C ASN A 25 -4.38 7.13 2.12
N ARG A 26 -3.65 6.30 2.85
CA ARG A 26 -3.30 4.95 2.41
C ARG A 26 -4.16 3.95 3.15
N ASN A 27 -4.36 2.79 2.55
CA ASN A 27 -5.06 1.70 3.23
C ASN A 27 -4.26 1.28 4.48
N PHE A 28 -4.85 1.50 5.64
CA PHE A 28 -4.31 1.07 6.92
C PHE A 28 -4.34 -0.48 7.05
N GLU A 29 -4.14 -1.02 8.23
CA GLU A 29 -4.27 -2.46 8.51
C GLU A 29 -3.26 -3.35 7.77
N GLY A 30 -1.97 -3.09 8.02
CA GLY A 30 -0.87 -3.91 7.50
C GLY A 30 -0.36 -3.50 6.11
N ARG A 31 -1.05 -2.60 5.40
CA ARG A 31 -0.59 -2.09 4.09
C ARG A 31 0.50 -1.03 4.20
N ILE A 32 0.68 -0.41 5.36
CA ILE A 32 1.75 0.56 5.60
C ILE A 32 3.03 -0.21 5.86
N HIS A 33 3.07 -1.00 6.93
CA HIS A 33 4.16 -1.92 7.23
C HIS A 33 3.71 -2.99 8.24
N PRO A 34 4.13 -4.26 8.11
CA PRO A 34 3.70 -5.36 8.99
C PRO A 34 4.06 -5.17 10.47
N LEU A 35 5.17 -4.47 10.77
CA LEU A 35 5.63 -4.22 12.14
C LEU A 35 4.97 -3.01 12.80
N VAL A 36 4.23 -2.20 12.06
CA VAL A 36 3.56 -1.02 12.59
C VAL A 36 2.17 -1.42 13.10
N LYS A 37 1.96 -1.24 14.41
CA LYS A 37 0.72 -1.65 15.08
C LYS A 37 -0.35 -0.56 15.07
N HIS A 38 0.06 0.70 15.08
CA HIS A 38 -0.84 1.85 15.14
C HIS A 38 -0.55 2.81 13.98
N ASN A 39 -1.61 3.28 13.32
CA ASN A 39 -1.49 4.16 12.16
C ASN A 39 -2.40 5.37 12.37
N PHE A 40 -1.82 6.55 12.23
CA PHE A 40 -2.51 7.82 12.43
C PHE A 40 -2.45 8.66 11.16
N LEU A 41 -3.56 9.32 10.85
CA LEU A 41 -3.65 10.29 9.76
C LEU A 41 -3.58 11.69 10.37
N ALA A 42 -2.64 12.50 9.91
CA ALA A 42 -2.46 13.86 10.37
C ALA A 42 -2.11 14.79 9.19
N SER A 43 -2.18 16.09 9.42
CA SER A 43 -1.70 17.08 8.42
C SER A 43 -0.18 16.97 8.23
N PRO A 44 0.37 17.37 7.07
CA PRO A 44 1.81 17.33 6.83
C PRO A 44 2.65 18.00 7.93
N PRO A 45 2.29 19.19 8.46
CA PRO A 45 3.04 19.79 9.56
C PRO A 45 3.06 18.95 10.85
N LEU A 46 1.94 18.29 11.18
CA LEU A 46 1.86 17.42 12.34
C LEU A 46 2.67 16.14 12.15
N VAL A 47 2.78 15.62 10.94
CA VAL A 47 3.68 14.48 10.65
C VAL A 47 5.12 14.85 10.99
N VAL A 48 5.55 16.06 10.62
CA VAL A 48 6.90 16.56 10.97
C VAL A 48 7.05 16.71 12.47
N ALA A 49 6.06 17.29 13.16
CA ALA A 49 6.08 17.46 14.61
C ALA A 49 6.22 16.12 15.36
N TYR A 50 5.43 15.11 14.97
CA TYR A 50 5.54 13.76 15.55
C TYR A 50 6.86 13.06 15.20
N ALA A 51 7.44 13.34 14.04
CA ALA A 51 8.75 12.81 13.68
C ALA A 51 9.85 13.41 14.56
N ILE A 52 9.76 14.69 14.90
CA ILE A 52 10.68 15.35 15.84
C ILE A 52 10.48 14.82 17.25
N ALA A 53 9.23 14.70 17.71
CA ALA A 53 8.88 14.18 19.02
C ALA A 53 9.29 12.72 19.23
N GLY A 54 9.33 11.93 18.17
CA GLY A 54 9.66 10.50 18.22
C GLY A 54 8.62 9.60 18.90
N SER A 55 7.48 10.14 19.31
CA SER A 55 6.41 9.42 20.00
C SER A 55 5.03 9.97 19.64
N THR A 56 4.06 9.09 19.47
CA THR A 56 2.65 9.45 19.30
C THR A 56 1.89 9.59 20.62
N MET A 57 2.56 9.34 21.74
CA MET A 57 1.99 9.45 23.08
C MET A 57 2.18 10.86 23.68
N LEU A 58 2.91 11.73 23.00
CA LEU A 58 3.19 13.08 23.45
C LEU A 58 1.96 13.99 23.25
N ASP A 59 1.59 14.75 24.26
CA ASP A 59 0.64 15.84 24.11
C ASP A 59 1.33 17.07 23.50
N LEU A 60 1.20 17.22 22.18
CA LEU A 60 1.82 18.31 21.41
C LEU A 60 1.41 19.72 21.87
N THR A 61 0.33 19.84 22.67
CA THR A 61 -0.16 21.13 23.16
C THR A 61 0.59 21.57 24.43
N ASN A 62 0.89 20.62 25.29
CA ASN A 62 1.36 20.90 26.64
C ASN A 62 2.76 20.36 26.96
N GLU A 63 3.26 19.41 26.17
CA GLU A 63 4.56 18.77 26.38
C GLU A 63 5.57 19.23 25.33
N PRO A 64 6.86 19.35 25.70
CA PRO A 64 7.90 19.74 24.77
C PRO A 64 8.18 18.64 23.75
N LEU A 65 8.43 19.01 22.50
CA LEU A 65 8.87 18.10 21.43
C LEU A 65 10.27 17.55 21.68
N GLY A 66 11.07 18.28 22.42
CA GLY A 66 12.44 17.91 22.76
C GLY A 66 13.13 19.01 23.55
N ASN A 67 14.41 18.76 23.90
CA ASN A 67 15.24 19.73 24.63
C ASN A 67 16.52 19.98 23.84
N VAL A 68 16.84 21.25 23.64
CA VAL A 68 18.06 21.71 22.97
C VAL A 68 18.84 22.57 23.93
N GLU A 69 20.03 22.14 24.27
CA GLU A 69 20.95 22.88 25.20
C GLU A 69 20.29 23.30 26.54
N GLY A 70 19.44 22.43 27.09
CA GLY A 70 18.73 22.66 28.33
C GLY A 70 17.44 23.49 28.21
N LYS A 71 17.05 23.90 27.01
CA LYS A 71 15.81 24.63 26.75
C LYS A 71 14.78 23.69 26.14
N ASP A 72 13.61 23.62 26.74
CA ASP A 72 12.47 22.87 26.17
C ASP A 72 11.89 23.60 24.96
N ILE A 73 11.68 22.81 23.88
CA ILE A 73 11.12 23.28 22.60
C ILE A 73 9.72 22.71 22.45
N PHE A 74 8.73 23.57 22.38
CA PHE A 74 7.33 23.23 22.19
C PHE A 74 6.90 23.35 20.72
N LEU A 75 5.76 22.76 20.38
CA LEU A 75 5.19 22.87 19.04
C LEU A 75 5.03 24.34 18.59
N LYS A 76 4.59 25.22 19.47
CA LYS A 76 4.44 26.66 19.21
C LYS A 76 5.74 27.36 18.81
N ASP A 77 6.88 26.84 19.24
CA ASP A 77 8.20 27.46 18.96
C ASP A 77 8.70 27.13 17.55
N ILE A 78 8.19 26.07 16.94
CA ILE A 78 8.54 25.64 15.59
C ILE A 78 7.39 25.81 14.57
N TRP A 79 6.20 26.17 15.03
CA TRP A 79 5.05 26.34 14.15
C TRP A 79 5.17 27.66 13.38
N PRO A 80 5.15 27.64 12.05
CA PRO A 80 5.30 28.86 11.24
C PRO A 80 4.11 29.78 11.44
N SER A 81 4.36 31.08 11.46
CA SER A 81 3.32 32.09 11.43
C SER A 81 2.62 32.14 10.07
N GLN A 82 1.40 32.67 10.03
CA GLN A 82 0.66 32.82 8.78
C GLN A 82 1.44 33.68 7.75
N ASN A 83 2.10 34.74 8.21
CA ASN A 83 2.89 35.61 7.35
C ASN A 83 4.10 34.88 6.73
N GLU A 84 4.76 33.99 7.48
CA GLU A 84 5.85 33.16 6.95
C GLU A 84 5.33 32.19 5.89
N ILE A 85 4.16 31.57 6.13
CA ILE A 85 3.53 30.67 5.15
C ILE A 85 3.19 31.43 3.88
N GLU A 86 2.53 32.58 3.99
CA GLU A 86 2.14 33.42 2.82
C GLU A 86 3.37 33.84 2.02
N LYS A 87 4.41 34.30 2.68
CA LYS A 87 5.67 34.68 2.02
C LYS A 87 6.30 33.53 1.26
N ILE A 88 6.36 32.35 1.86
CA ILE A 88 6.91 31.16 1.21
C ILE A 88 6.07 30.74 0.00
N ILE A 89 4.73 30.83 0.12
CA ILE A 89 3.82 30.56 -0.99
C ILE A 89 4.08 31.51 -2.16
N GLU A 90 4.16 32.82 -1.88
CA GLU A 90 4.42 33.84 -2.90
C GLU A 90 5.80 33.67 -3.59
N GLU A 91 6.83 33.31 -2.81
CA GLU A 91 8.19 33.14 -3.32
C GLU A 91 8.39 31.80 -4.07
N THR A 92 7.58 30.78 -3.76
CA THR A 92 7.84 29.42 -4.22
C THR A 92 6.85 28.95 -5.30
N ILE A 93 5.59 29.38 -5.22
CA ILE A 93 4.56 28.92 -6.15
C ILE A 93 4.54 29.82 -7.38
N ASP A 94 5.04 29.30 -8.48
CA ASP A 94 5.05 29.93 -9.79
C ASP A 94 4.15 29.13 -10.76
N PRO A 95 3.35 29.81 -11.60
CA PRO A 95 2.56 29.16 -12.67
C PRO A 95 3.41 28.24 -13.58
N VAL A 96 4.69 28.56 -13.78
CA VAL A 96 5.60 27.75 -14.59
C VAL A 96 5.84 26.36 -13.98
N MET A 97 5.81 26.24 -12.65
CA MET A 97 5.93 24.94 -11.96
C MET A 97 4.80 23.99 -12.37
N PHE A 98 3.56 24.51 -12.47
CA PHE A 98 2.41 23.72 -12.86
C PHE A 98 2.53 23.24 -14.31
N SER A 99 2.87 24.17 -15.23
CA SER A 99 3.06 23.83 -16.65
C SER A 99 4.14 22.74 -16.81
N LYS A 100 5.28 22.90 -16.15
CA LYS A 100 6.37 21.93 -16.20
C LYS A 100 5.99 20.57 -15.60
N ALA A 101 5.32 20.57 -14.45
CA ALA A 101 4.88 19.32 -13.81
C ALA A 101 3.87 18.55 -14.68
N TYR A 102 2.99 19.27 -15.42
CA TYR A 102 2.05 18.63 -16.33
C TYR A 102 2.73 18.13 -17.61
N GLU A 103 3.68 18.86 -18.18
CA GLU A 103 4.47 18.42 -19.34
C GLU A 103 5.23 17.14 -19.01
N ASP A 104 5.93 17.09 -17.89
CA ASP A 104 6.68 15.93 -17.44
C ASP A 104 5.76 14.72 -17.14
N SER A 105 4.57 14.97 -16.59
CA SER A 105 3.63 13.89 -16.24
C SER A 105 3.03 13.19 -17.47
N ILE A 106 2.84 13.91 -18.58
CA ILE A 106 2.31 13.34 -19.84
C ILE A 106 3.38 12.48 -20.52
N GLN A 107 4.63 12.87 -20.44
CA GLN A 107 5.72 12.16 -21.09
C GLN A 107 6.24 10.95 -20.32
N GLY A 108 6.01 10.89 -19.02
CA GLY A 108 6.56 9.87 -18.11
C GLY A 108 8.08 10.04 -17.92
N ASP A 109 8.62 9.26 -17.01
CA ASP A 109 10.08 9.20 -16.76
C ASP A 109 10.80 8.33 -17.81
N ASP A 110 12.13 8.30 -17.72
CA ASP A 110 12.94 7.53 -18.67
C ASP A 110 12.69 6.02 -18.57
N ALA A 111 12.33 5.51 -17.37
CA ALA A 111 11.98 4.10 -17.20
C ALA A 111 10.69 3.77 -17.95
N TRP A 112 9.70 4.68 -17.92
CA TRP A 112 8.46 4.54 -18.68
C TRP A 112 8.68 4.60 -20.20
N LYS A 113 9.48 5.56 -20.66
CA LYS A 113 9.78 5.76 -22.10
C LYS A 113 10.56 4.60 -22.71
N ASN A 114 11.41 3.95 -21.92
CA ASN A 114 12.25 2.83 -22.35
C ASN A 114 11.59 1.46 -22.16
N LEU A 115 10.32 1.41 -21.71
CA LEU A 115 9.59 0.16 -21.65
C LEU A 115 9.41 -0.43 -23.07
N GLU A 116 9.96 -1.61 -23.27
CA GLU A 116 9.67 -2.40 -24.47
C GLU A 116 8.21 -2.84 -24.43
N THR A 117 7.43 -2.31 -25.35
CA THR A 117 6.02 -2.66 -25.48
C THR A 117 5.81 -3.52 -26.71
N PRO A 118 5.04 -4.62 -26.63
CA PRO A 118 4.65 -5.40 -27.79
C PRO A 118 3.94 -4.51 -28.82
N GLN A 119 4.32 -4.66 -30.09
CA GLN A 119 3.69 -3.95 -31.20
C GLN A 119 2.55 -4.83 -31.74
N GLY A 120 1.32 -4.57 -31.33
CA GLY A 120 0.16 -5.34 -31.77
C GLY A 120 -1.15 -4.85 -31.16
N GLU A 121 -2.27 -5.22 -31.79
CA GLU A 121 -3.61 -4.91 -31.26
C GLU A 121 -4.05 -5.85 -30.14
N ILE A 122 -3.37 -6.98 -29.98
CA ILE A 122 -3.70 -8.03 -29.00
C ILE A 122 -2.51 -8.24 -28.08
N TYR A 123 -2.76 -8.30 -26.78
CA TYR A 123 -1.74 -8.59 -25.79
C TYR A 123 -1.22 -10.04 -25.94
N GLU A 124 0.10 -10.19 -26.03
CA GLU A 124 0.76 -11.49 -26.08
C GLU A 124 1.00 -12.02 -24.65
N TRP A 125 0.22 -13.02 -24.28
CA TRP A 125 0.33 -13.64 -22.96
C TRP A 125 1.57 -14.51 -22.87
N GLN A 126 2.36 -14.28 -21.82
CA GLN A 126 3.53 -15.10 -21.50
C GLN A 126 3.15 -16.16 -20.45
N GLU A 127 3.16 -17.42 -20.84
CA GLU A 127 2.74 -18.54 -19.99
C GLU A 127 3.61 -18.70 -18.72
N ASN A 128 4.90 -18.39 -18.82
CA ASN A 128 5.85 -18.46 -17.71
C ASN A 128 5.83 -17.21 -16.80
N SER A 129 5.05 -16.19 -17.12
CA SER A 129 4.94 -15.00 -16.27
C SER A 129 4.34 -15.34 -14.90
N THR A 130 5.00 -14.89 -13.83
CA THR A 130 4.49 -15.00 -12.46
C THR A 130 3.83 -13.71 -11.97
N TYR A 131 3.77 -12.68 -12.81
CA TYR A 131 3.13 -11.38 -12.50
C TYR A 131 1.80 -11.17 -13.21
N ILE A 132 1.71 -11.57 -14.49
CA ILE A 132 0.51 -11.38 -15.31
C ILE A 132 0.19 -12.72 -15.97
N LYS A 133 -1.01 -13.24 -15.74
CA LYS A 133 -1.51 -14.47 -16.35
C LYS A 133 -2.86 -14.25 -17.01
N LYS A 134 -3.08 -14.92 -18.16
CA LYS A 134 -4.37 -14.93 -18.83
C LYS A 134 -5.43 -15.45 -17.85
N PRO A 135 -6.46 -14.66 -17.52
CA PRO A 135 -7.49 -15.09 -16.60
C PRO A 135 -8.44 -16.10 -17.27
N PRO A 136 -8.93 -17.11 -16.55
CA PRO A 136 -9.78 -18.16 -17.11
C PRO A 136 -11.23 -17.71 -17.38
N TYR A 137 -11.59 -16.47 -17.00
CA TYR A 137 -12.98 -16.01 -17.02
C TYR A 137 -13.61 -15.96 -18.40
N PHE A 138 -12.78 -15.89 -19.44
CA PHE A 138 -13.22 -15.71 -20.83
C PHE A 138 -13.05 -16.98 -21.70
N GLU A 139 -12.56 -18.07 -21.14
CA GLU A 139 -12.30 -19.29 -21.90
C GLU A 139 -13.56 -19.92 -22.49
N SER A 140 -14.70 -19.74 -21.83
CA SER A 140 -16.01 -20.24 -22.29
C SER A 140 -16.87 -19.16 -22.94
N MET A 141 -16.34 -17.97 -23.21
CA MET A 141 -17.10 -16.93 -23.90
C MET A 141 -17.36 -17.28 -25.37
N SER A 142 -18.59 -17.04 -25.80
CA SER A 142 -19.00 -17.13 -27.21
C SER A 142 -19.58 -15.79 -27.68
N MET A 143 -19.69 -15.61 -28.96
CA MET A 143 -20.38 -14.45 -29.55
C MET A 143 -21.89 -14.47 -29.28
N ASP A 144 -22.42 -15.63 -28.95
CA ASP A 144 -23.83 -15.78 -28.58
C ASP A 144 -24.01 -15.39 -27.12
N ILE A 145 -24.82 -14.38 -26.91
CA ILE A 145 -25.13 -13.89 -25.54
C ILE A 145 -26.22 -14.79 -24.95
N PRO A 146 -25.90 -15.62 -23.94
CA PRO A 146 -26.92 -16.45 -23.34
C PRO A 146 -27.93 -15.56 -22.57
N GLY A 147 -29.21 -15.89 -22.68
CA GLY A 147 -30.25 -15.23 -21.90
C GLY A 147 -30.05 -15.37 -20.38
N ILE A 148 -30.63 -14.48 -19.62
CA ILE A 148 -30.62 -14.52 -18.14
C ILE A 148 -31.30 -15.81 -17.69
N LYS A 149 -30.58 -16.63 -16.93
CA LYS A 149 -31.10 -17.87 -16.35
C LYS A 149 -31.27 -17.71 -14.83
N THR A 150 -32.33 -18.26 -14.30
CA THR A 150 -32.53 -18.35 -12.84
C THR A 150 -31.49 -19.27 -12.22
N ILE A 151 -30.80 -18.81 -11.19
CA ILE A 151 -29.85 -19.63 -10.42
C ILE A 151 -30.66 -20.59 -9.54
N GLN A 152 -30.45 -21.88 -9.73
CA GLN A 152 -31.12 -22.94 -8.96
C GLN A 152 -30.10 -23.83 -8.25
N ASN A 153 -30.47 -24.35 -7.08
CA ASN A 153 -29.65 -25.27 -6.28
C ASN A 153 -28.28 -24.71 -5.84
N ALA A 154 -28.11 -23.38 -5.82
CA ALA A 154 -26.92 -22.76 -5.33
C ALA A 154 -26.78 -22.97 -3.80
N ARG A 155 -25.54 -23.15 -3.34
CA ARG A 155 -25.21 -23.26 -1.92
C ARG A 155 -24.36 -22.07 -1.49
N ALA A 156 -24.50 -21.64 -0.24
CA ALA A 156 -23.65 -20.60 0.31
C ALA A 156 -22.20 -21.08 0.40
N LEU A 157 -21.27 -20.34 -0.19
CA LEU A 157 -19.83 -20.58 -0.07
C LEU A 157 -19.30 -20.08 1.28
N ALA A 158 -19.76 -18.91 1.71
CA ALA A 158 -19.37 -18.29 2.96
C ALA A 158 -20.55 -17.50 3.55
N LEU A 159 -20.68 -17.52 4.87
CA LEU A 159 -21.62 -16.70 5.63
C LEU A 159 -20.80 -15.78 6.54
N LEU A 160 -20.74 -14.50 6.19
CA LEU A 160 -19.90 -13.51 6.84
C LEU A 160 -20.76 -12.55 7.66
N GLY A 161 -20.16 -11.95 8.71
CA GLY A 161 -20.82 -10.93 9.52
C GLY A 161 -20.73 -9.55 8.89
N ASP A 162 -21.14 -8.55 9.67
CA ASP A 162 -21.07 -7.15 9.28
C ASP A 162 -19.62 -6.65 9.16
N SER A 163 -19.45 -5.51 8.47
CA SER A 163 -18.17 -4.83 8.31
C SER A 163 -17.08 -5.61 7.55
N VAL A 164 -17.46 -6.62 6.77
CA VAL A 164 -16.54 -7.31 5.87
C VAL A 164 -16.41 -6.53 4.56
N THR A 165 -15.17 -6.22 4.19
CA THR A 165 -14.85 -5.48 2.97
C THR A 165 -14.05 -6.34 2.00
N THR A 166 -13.81 -5.81 0.80
CA THR A 166 -12.96 -6.47 -0.20
C THR A 166 -11.55 -6.77 0.33
N ASP A 167 -11.02 -5.96 1.24
CA ASP A 167 -9.71 -6.17 1.85
C ASP A 167 -9.65 -7.40 2.78
N HIS A 168 -10.78 -7.86 3.26
CA HIS A 168 -10.87 -9.11 4.02
C HIS A 168 -10.91 -10.33 3.10
N ILE A 169 -11.47 -10.20 1.92
CA ILE A 169 -11.68 -11.28 0.96
C ILE A 169 -10.46 -11.42 0.03
N SER A 170 -10.04 -10.32 -0.58
CA SER A 170 -8.90 -10.27 -1.49
C SER A 170 -7.61 -10.08 -0.71
N PRO A 171 -6.55 -10.84 -1.02
CA PRO A 171 -5.31 -10.75 -0.27
C PRO A 171 -4.59 -9.41 -0.50
N ALA A 172 -3.94 -8.92 0.57
CA ALA A 172 -3.10 -7.74 0.54
C ALA A 172 -1.82 -7.97 1.38
N GLY A 173 -0.83 -7.10 1.21
CA GLY A 173 0.42 -7.19 1.95
C GLY A 173 1.38 -8.23 1.39
N ASN A 174 2.32 -8.66 2.23
CA ASN A 174 3.38 -9.60 1.86
C ASN A 174 2.84 -11.03 1.69
N ILE A 175 3.48 -11.77 0.80
CA ILE A 175 3.17 -13.19 0.57
C ILE A 175 4.03 -14.01 1.53
N ASP A 176 3.38 -14.75 2.42
CA ASP A 176 4.07 -15.69 3.30
C ASP A 176 4.64 -16.85 2.48
N PRO A 177 5.95 -17.16 2.61
CA PRO A 177 6.59 -18.27 1.89
C PRO A 177 5.97 -19.66 2.13
N GLU A 178 5.34 -19.86 3.27
CA GLU A 178 4.71 -21.13 3.61
C GLU A 178 3.20 -21.18 3.26
N SER A 179 2.65 -20.06 2.83
CA SER A 179 1.27 -19.97 2.33
C SER A 179 1.10 -20.74 1.00
N PRO A 180 -0.13 -21.08 0.61
CA PRO A 180 -0.39 -21.65 -0.72
C PRO A 180 0.15 -20.78 -1.88
N ALA A 181 0.08 -19.46 -1.74
CA ALA A 181 0.64 -18.52 -2.74
C ALA A 181 2.17 -18.54 -2.75
N GLY A 182 2.80 -18.60 -1.57
CA GLY A 182 4.26 -18.69 -1.45
C GLY A 182 4.79 -19.99 -2.03
N ARG A 183 4.14 -21.12 -1.76
CA ARG A 183 4.49 -22.41 -2.38
C ARG A 183 4.36 -22.39 -3.89
N TYR A 184 3.26 -21.86 -4.41
CA TYR A 184 3.07 -21.68 -5.85
C TYR A 184 4.19 -20.88 -6.51
N LEU A 185 4.65 -19.79 -5.88
CA LEU A 185 5.76 -18.99 -6.38
C LEU A 185 7.09 -19.76 -6.38
N LYS A 186 7.39 -20.49 -5.31
CA LYS A 186 8.57 -21.37 -5.23
C LYS A 186 8.55 -22.43 -6.33
N ASP A 187 7.42 -23.08 -6.55
CA ASP A 187 7.23 -24.11 -7.58
C ASP A 187 7.42 -23.56 -9.01
N ASN A 188 7.19 -22.24 -9.18
CA ASN A 188 7.46 -21.52 -10.43
C ASN A 188 8.84 -20.84 -10.47
N GLY A 189 9.77 -21.25 -9.58
CA GLY A 189 11.15 -20.79 -9.60
C GLY A 189 11.39 -19.38 -9.06
N VAL A 190 10.42 -18.77 -8.37
CA VAL A 190 10.59 -17.43 -7.78
C VAL A 190 11.26 -17.57 -6.42
N GLU A 191 12.39 -16.88 -6.21
CA GLU A 191 13.05 -16.84 -4.92
C GLU A 191 12.29 -15.96 -3.92
N ARG A 192 12.41 -16.25 -2.62
CA ARG A 192 11.72 -15.51 -1.56
C ARG A 192 11.94 -13.99 -1.61
N LYS A 193 13.15 -13.55 -1.96
CA LYS A 193 13.49 -12.12 -2.09
C LYS A 193 12.68 -11.41 -3.18
N ASP A 194 12.21 -12.16 -4.18
CA ASP A 194 11.51 -11.67 -5.37
C ASP A 194 9.99 -11.90 -5.29
N PHE A 195 9.48 -12.38 -4.15
CA PHE A 195 8.04 -12.62 -3.98
C PHE A 195 7.22 -11.35 -4.14
N ASN A 196 7.74 -10.22 -3.67
CA ASN A 196 7.00 -8.96 -3.58
C ASN A 196 5.71 -9.12 -2.75
N SER A 197 4.67 -8.37 -3.09
CA SER A 197 3.39 -8.39 -2.40
C SER A 197 2.28 -8.94 -3.29
N TYR A 198 1.16 -9.30 -2.69
CA TYR A 198 -0.07 -9.61 -3.44
C TYR A 198 -0.48 -8.47 -4.37
N GLY A 199 -0.32 -7.21 -3.93
CA GLY A 199 -0.60 -6.04 -4.76
C GLY A 199 0.22 -5.99 -6.04
N SER A 200 1.51 -6.33 -5.97
CA SER A 200 2.40 -6.38 -7.15
C SER A 200 2.06 -7.50 -8.11
N ARG A 201 1.43 -8.57 -7.64
CA ARG A 201 1.05 -9.76 -8.43
C ARG A 201 -0.45 -9.83 -8.71
N ARG A 202 -1.15 -8.71 -8.58
CA ARG A 202 -2.60 -8.65 -8.78
C ARG A 202 -3.07 -9.10 -10.17
N GLY A 203 -2.22 -8.99 -11.18
CA GLY A 203 -2.44 -9.51 -12.53
C GLY A 203 -2.30 -11.04 -12.67
N ASN A 204 -1.92 -11.76 -11.61
CA ASN A 204 -1.81 -13.21 -11.59
C ASN A 204 -2.89 -13.81 -10.69
N HIS A 205 -3.97 -14.29 -11.30
CA HIS A 205 -5.09 -14.90 -10.59
C HIS A 205 -4.69 -16.13 -9.78
N GLU A 206 -3.66 -16.88 -10.21
CA GLU A 206 -3.15 -18.06 -9.50
C GLU A 206 -2.55 -17.69 -8.13
N VAL A 207 -1.87 -16.55 -8.04
CA VAL A 207 -1.37 -16.01 -6.77
C VAL A 207 -2.52 -15.48 -5.93
N MET A 208 -3.41 -14.69 -6.54
CA MET A 208 -4.49 -14.01 -5.83
C MET A 208 -5.49 -14.98 -5.22
N MET A 209 -5.93 -16.00 -5.97
CA MET A 209 -6.89 -16.99 -5.47
C MET A 209 -6.34 -17.80 -4.29
N ARG A 210 -5.03 -18.00 -4.23
CA ARG A 210 -4.36 -18.73 -3.13
C ARG A 210 -4.23 -17.92 -1.85
N GLY A 211 -4.52 -16.61 -1.89
CA GLY A 211 -4.60 -15.74 -0.73
C GLY A 211 -6.02 -15.29 -0.39
N THR A 212 -7.01 -15.69 -1.17
CA THR A 212 -8.42 -15.34 -0.92
C THR A 212 -8.89 -15.90 0.42
N PHE A 213 -9.60 -15.07 1.21
CA PHE A 213 -10.05 -15.38 2.56
C PHE A 213 -8.93 -15.65 3.59
N ALA A 214 -7.69 -15.34 3.31
CA ALA A 214 -6.57 -15.54 4.22
C ALA A 214 -6.42 -14.43 5.29
N ASN A 215 -7.26 -13.42 5.29
CA ASN A 215 -7.22 -12.36 6.30
C ASN A 215 -7.59 -12.93 7.68
N ILE A 216 -6.69 -12.72 8.67
CA ILE A 216 -6.83 -13.26 10.04
C ILE A 216 -8.07 -12.75 10.79
N ARG A 217 -8.67 -11.66 10.35
CA ARG A 217 -9.89 -11.07 10.93
C ARG A 217 -11.16 -11.66 10.35
N LEU A 218 -11.07 -12.35 9.22
CA LEU A 218 -12.22 -12.96 8.58
C LEU A 218 -12.58 -14.27 9.29
N ARG A 219 -13.84 -14.40 9.64
CA ARG A 219 -14.41 -15.64 10.19
C ARG A 219 -15.63 -16.05 9.38
N ASN A 220 -15.64 -17.29 8.92
CA ASN A 220 -16.82 -17.91 8.35
C ASN A 220 -17.69 -18.45 9.50
N LYS A 221 -19.00 -18.13 9.50
CA LYS A 221 -19.96 -18.50 10.56
C LYS A 221 -20.65 -19.82 10.22
#